data_b82e45dda302e198da44fd93972b5927
#
_entry.id   b82e45dda302e198da44fd93972b5927
#
_cell.length_a   1.000
_cell.length_b   1.000
_cell.length_c   1.000
_cell.angle_alpha   90.00
_cell.angle_beta   90.00
_cell.angle_gamma   90.00
#
_symmetry.space_group_name_H-M   'P 1'
#
loop_
_entity.id
_entity.type
_entity.pdbx_description
1 polymer ?
#
loop_
_entity_poly.entity_id
_entity_poly.type
_entity_poly.pdbx_seq_one_letter_code
_entity_poly.pdbx_strand_id
1 'polypeptide(L)'
;MRRGSLAPVTDTPAAPRVLIRTEGALGRLTLNRPEAINALDEDMIAIITEALVAWREDSDVQIVLIDGEGERGMCAGGDVRRLHRQITSGHPEQSAEFFRAEYAMNAMIAEYPKPVVALADGITMGGGIGLAGHAAIRVVTERSKLAMPETRIGFTPDVGGTWLLGRAPGRLGEYLGLTGTTMNGADAVYAGFADHFVPSDRLDALREALAYRADPTSPSEIILLFDETPEPSSLPAAREWIDEAFAAPTVPEILARLRGLGTDEAAAVADLLDGLAPTGLVVTLDAVREAREMSGLRAALEGEYRRVLWFVNEHPDLVEGIRAQLVDKDRNPRWQPATLAELGPDAGAAARDYVPQPALF
;
A
#
# COMPACT_ATOMS: atom_id res chain seq x y z
N MET A 1 9.53 51.65 33.70
CA MET A 1 8.69 50.46 33.42
C MET A 1 8.22 50.53 31.96
N ARG A 2 8.87 49.78 31.07
CA ARG A 2 8.44 49.65 29.65
C ARG A 2 7.57 48.38 29.55
N ARG A 3 6.28 48.56 29.23
CA ARG A 3 5.38 47.44 28.91
C ARG A 3 5.77 46.90 27.56
N GLY A 4 6.27 45.65 27.52
CA GLY A 4 6.46 44.92 26.30
C GLY A 4 5.09 44.54 25.73
N SER A 5 4.82 45.01 24.52
CA SER A 5 3.67 44.59 23.70
C SER A 5 4.00 43.20 23.16
N LEU A 6 3.30 42.19 23.62
CA LEU A 6 3.21 40.87 22.92
C LEU A 6 2.42 41.06 21.65
N ALA A 7 3.07 40.84 20.49
CA ALA A 7 2.38 40.77 19.21
C ALA A 7 1.42 39.57 19.24
N PRO A 8 0.22 39.66 18.65
CA PRO A 8 -0.68 38.52 18.54
C PRO A 8 -0.04 37.45 17.67
N VAL A 9 0.05 36.23 18.20
CA VAL A 9 0.35 35.03 17.41
C VAL A 9 -0.87 34.84 16.52
N THR A 10 -0.74 35.16 15.25
CA THR A 10 -1.74 34.81 14.24
C THR A 10 -1.61 33.33 14.00
N ASP A 11 -2.48 32.52 14.61
CA ASP A 11 -2.69 31.11 14.22
C ASP A 11 -3.17 31.11 12.77
N THR A 12 -2.25 30.93 11.86
CA THR A 12 -2.59 30.59 10.47
C THR A 12 -3.18 29.19 10.52
N PRO A 13 -4.43 28.94 10.07
CA PRO A 13 -4.98 27.60 10.04
C PRO A 13 -4.02 26.66 9.29
N ALA A 14 -3.74 25.49 9.85
CA ALA A 14 -2.93 24.48 9.17
C ALA A 14 -3.56 24.17 7.81
N ALA A 15 -2.73 24.04 6.76
CA ALA A 15 -3.23 23.69 5.43
C ALA A 15 -3.99 22.34 5.51
N PRO A 16 -5.11 22.19 4.77
CA PRO A 16 -5.86 20.94 4.78
C PRO A 16 -4.98 19.76 4.31
N ARG A 17 -5.11 18.62 4.98
CA ARG A 17 -4.29 17.42 4.72
C ARG A 17 -4.64 16.71 3.41
N VAL A 18 -5.84 16.97 2.88
CA VAL A 18 -6.28 16.57 1.54
C VAL A 18 -6.91 17.80 0.90
N LEU A 19 -6.45 18.14 -0.30
CA LEU A 19 -7.04 19.21 -1.09
C LEU A 19 -8.16 18.61 -1.94
N ILE A 20 -9.37 19.19 -1.82
CA ILE A 20 -10.54 18.78 -2.58
C ILE A 20 -10.82 19.88 -3.60
N ARG A 21 -10.89 19.51 -4.88
CA ARG A 21 -11.19 20.45 -5.98
C ARG A 21 -12.18 19.79 -6.94
N THR A 22 -13.00 20.63 -7.57
CA THR A 22 -13.81 20.24 -8.72
C THR A 22 -13.39 21.10 -9.90
N GLU A 23 -12.93 20.49 -10.97
CA GLU A 23 -12.38 21.12 -12.17
C GLU A 23 -13.06 20.49 -13.40
N GLY A 24 -13.99 21.22 -14.06
CA GLY A 24 -14.81 20.61 -15.11
C GLY A 24 -15.62 19.43 -14.56
N ALA A 25 -15.51 18.27 -15.20
CA ALA A 25 -16.14 17.02 -14.75
C ALA A 25 -15.30 16.21 -13.74
N LEU A 26 -14.13 16.71 -13.33
CA LEU A 26 -13.16 16.03 -12.49
C LEU A 26 -13.30 16.45 -11.02
N GLY A 27 -13.58 15.51 -10.12
CA GLY A 27 -13.36 15.64 -8.69
C GLY A 27 -11.94 15.21 -8.36
N ARG A 28 -11.10 16.09 -7.83
CA ARG A 28 -9.69 15.81 -7.54
C ARG A 28 -9.42 15.80 -6.04
N LEU A 29 -8.85 14.71 -5.55
CA LEU A 29 -8.34 14.48 -4.20
C LEU A 29 -6.81 14.50 -4.25
N THR A 30 -6.19 15.54 -3.72
CA THR A 30 -4.73 15.64 -3.64
C THR A 30 -4.29 15.48 -2.20
N LEU A 31 -3.56 14.39 -1.89
CA LEU A 31 -2.97 14.19 -0.57
C LEU A 31 -1.96 15.30 -0.30
N ASN A 32 -2.02 15.96 0.86
CA ASN A 32 -1.27 17.19 1.13
C ASN A 32 -0.55 17.15 2.49
N ARG A 33 0.32 16.14 2.65
CA ARG A 33 1.31 16.03 3.73
C ARG A 33 2.70 15.71 3.13
N PRO A 34 3.24 16.54 2.22
CA PRO A 34 4.46 16.22 1.48
C PRO A 34 5.69 16.00 2.38
N GLU A 35 5.73 16.60 3.58
CA GLU A 35 6.79 16.39 4.58
C GLU A 35 6.87 14.93 5.08
N ALA A 36 5.73 14.23 5.11
CA ALA A 36 5.61 12.81 5.48
C ALA A 36 5.40 11.90 4.25
N ILE A 37 5.66 12.38 3.03
CA ILE A 37 5.33 11.70 1.78
C ILE A 37 3.85 11.25 1.79
N ASN A 38 2.98 12.14 2.22
CA ASN A 38 1.53 11.97 2.25
C ASN A 38 1.06 10.71 3.01
N ALA A 39 1.80 10.30 4.06
CA ALA A 39 1.40 9.18 4.90
C ALA A 39 -0.01 9.40 5.47
N LEU A 40 -0.87 8.38 5.35
CA LEU A 40 -2.28 8.45 5.73
C LEU A 40 -2.46 8.45 7.25
N ASP A 41 -3.36 9.31 7.69
CA ASP A 41 -3.90 9.30 9.04
C ASP A 41 -5.44 9.30 9.01
N GLU A 42 -6.07 9.19 10.20
CA GLU A 42 -7.51 9.09 10.33
C GLU A 42 -8.25 10.30 9.70
N ASP A 43 -7.69 11.51 9.85
CA ASP A 43 -8.29 12.72 9.29
C ASP A 43 -8.30 12.67 7.75
N MET A 44 -7.19 12.22 7.14
CA MET A 44 -7.13 12.08 5.68
C MET A 44 -8.11 11.04 5.16
N ILE A 45 -8.22 9.88 5.82
CA ILE A 45 -9.18 8.83 5.46
C ILE A 45 -10.62 9.36 5.55
N ALA A 46 -10.94 10.08 6.63
CA ALA A 46 -12.27 10.68 6.80
C ALA A 46 -12.58 11.68 5.68
N ILE A 47 -11.66 12.61 5.38
CA ILE A 47 -11.83 13.63 4.33
C ILE A 47 -12.03 12.98 2.95
N ILE A 48 -11.22 11.97 2.61
CA ILE A 48 -11.34 11.24 1.34
C ILE A 48 -12.69 10.54 1.26
N THR A 49 -13.07 9.83 2.31
CA THR A 49 -14.34 9.10 2.39
C THR A 49 -15.53 10.04 2.25
N GLU A 50 -15.56 11.17 2.97
CA GLU A 50 -16.60 12.18 2.88
C GLU A 50 -16.72 12.76 1.47
N ALA A 51 -15.59 13.08 0.82
CA ALA A 51 -15.60 13.58 -0.55
C ALA A 51 -16.15 12.55 -1.54
N LEU A 52 -15.72 11.28 -1.43
CA LEU A 52 -16.23 10.19 -2.26
C LEU A 52 -17.74 10.00 -2.06
N VAL A 53 -18.24 10.06 -0.81
CA VAL A 53 -19.68 9.97 -0.52
C VAL A 53 -20.43 11.14 -1.16
N ALA A 54 -19.93 12.37 -1.01
CA ALA A 54 -20.56 13.56 -1.59
C ALA A 54 -20.60 13.51 -3.13
N TRP A 55 -19.52 13.09 -3.77
CA TRP A 55 -19.42 13.05 -5.23
C TRP A 55 -20.16 11.87 -5.88
N ARG A 56 -20.56 10.88 -5.11
CA ARG A 56 -21.26 9.70 -5.64
C ARG A 56 -22.51 10.08 -6.45
N GLU A 57 -23.34 10.98 -5.89
CA GLU A 57 -24.59 11.44 -6.49
C GLU A 57 -24.48 12.82 -7.17
N ASP A 58 -23.32 13.47 -7.10
CA ASP A 58 -23.08 14.76 -7.73
C ASP A 58 -22.89 14.60 -9.24
N SER A 59 -23.85 15.09 -10.04
CA SER A 59 -23.81 15.02 -11.50
C SER A 59 -22.69 15.84 -12.13
N ASP A 60 -22.16 16.84 -11.43
CA ASP A 60 -21.09 17.70 -11.94
C ASP A 60 -19.73 17.01 -11.84
N VAL A 61 -19.58 16.04 -10.91
CA VAL A 61 -18.39 15.21 -10.78
C VAL A 61 -18.64 13.87 -11.46
N GLN A 62 -17.95 13.59 -12.55
CA GLN A 62 -18.14 12.36 -13.35
C GLN A 62 -16.90 11.45 -13.36
N ILE A 63 -15.73 11.99 -13.05
CA ILE A 63 -14.46 11.27 -12.89
C ILE A 63 -13.86 11.69 -11.55
N VAL A 64 -13.26 10.75 -10.82
CA VAL A 64 -12.48 11.06 -9.61
C VAL A 64 -11.00 10.85 -9.90
N LEU A 65 -10.15 11.79 -9.48
CA LEU A 65 -8.70 11.68 -9.55
C LEU A 65 -8.12 11.70 -8.14
N ILE A 66 -7.21 10.76 -7.86
CA ILE A 66 -6.43 10.71 -6.62
C ILE A 66 -4.95 10.88 -6.96
N ASP A 67 -4.31 11.89 -6.38
CA ASP A 67 -2.87 12.12 -6.51
C ASP A 67 -2.26 12.67 -5.20
N GLY A 68 -0.96 12.98 -5.21
CA GLY A 68 -0.24 13.50 -4.05
C GLY A 68 0.49 14.81 -4.36
N GLU A 69 0.60 15.67 -3.35
CA GLU A 69 1.39 16.90 -3.39
C GLU A 69 2.86 16.58 -3.10
N GLY A 70 3.75 17.31 -3.78
CA GLY A 70 5.19 17.19 -3.60
C GLY A 70 5.87 16.20 -4.55
N GLU A 71 7.21 16.28 -4.60
CA GLU A 71 8.02 15.56 -5.60
C GLU A 71 8.44 14.14 -5.17
N ARG A 72 8.25 13.77 -3.89
CA ARG A 72 8.75 12.50 -3.36
C ARG A 72 7.86 11.31 -3.65
N GLY A 73 6.57 11.53 -3.79
CA GLY A 73 5.64 10.47 -4.12
C GLY A 73 4.20 10.74 -3.71
N MET A 74 3.32 9.87 -4.22
CA MET A 74 1.89 9.97 -3.97
C MET A 74 1.55 9.70 -2.51
N CYS A 75 2.03 8.55 -1.94
CA CYS A 75 1.73 8.17 -0.57
C CYS A 75 2.67 7.05 -0.07
N ALA A 76 3.32 7.27 1.07
CA ALA A 76 4.23 6.28 1.68
C ALA A 76 3.54 5.20 2.53
N GLY A 77 2.21 5.18 2.58
CA GLY A 77 1.41 4.25 3.39
C GLY A 77 0.76 4.90 4.60
N GLY A 78 0.29 4.10 5.55
CA GLY A 78 -0.26 4.58 6.82
C GLY A 78 0.80 5.23 7.72
N ASP A 79 0.39 6.12 8.62
CA ASP A 79 1.28 6.70 9.62
C ASP A 79 1.63 5.67 10.73
N VAL A 80 2.50 4.71 10.38
CA VAL A 80 2.88 3.60 11.27
C VAL A 80 3.57 4.06 12.56
N ARG A 81 4.11 5.30 12.62
CA ARG A 81 4.61 5.85 13.89
C ARG A 81 3.48 6.16 14.85
N ARG A 82 2.33 6.59 14.33
CA ARG A 82 1.12 6.78 15.11
C ARG A 82 0.59 5.45 15.60
N LEU A 83 0.54 4.45 14.73
CA LEU A 83 0.19 3.08 15.07
C LEU A 83 1.07 2.54 16.22
N HIS A 84 2.39 2.67 16.12
CA HIS A 84 3.32 2.29 17.18
C HIS A 84 2.98 2.96 18.51
N ARG A 85 2.72 4.28 18.50
CA ARG A 85 2.35 5.02 19.74
C ARG A 85 1.04 4.52 20.32
N GLN A 86 0.02 4.29 19.51
CA GLN A 86 -1.29 3.78 19.95
C GLN A 86 -1.13 2.43 20.66
N ILE A 87 -0.45 1.48 20.05
CA ILE A 87 -0.22 0.15 20.62
C ILE A 87 0.61 0.23 21.91
N THR A 88 1.74 0.95 21.90
CA THR A 88 2.64 1.03 23.05
C THR A 88 2.07 1.83 24.22
N SER A 89 1.11 2.72 23.98
CA SER A 89 0.38 3.43 25.03
C SER A 89 -0.85 2.68 25.56
N GLY A 90 -1.11 1.46 25.06
CA GLY A 90 -2.21 0.61 25.53
C GLY A 90 -3.56 0.96 24.91
N HIS A 91 -3.57 1.54 23.71
CA HIS A 91 -4.77 1.92 22.94
C HIS A 91 -4.83 1.24 21.57
N PRO A 92 -4.73 -0.12 21.49
CA PRO A 92 -4.78 -0.84 20.22
C PRO A 92 -6.13 -0.71 19.50
N GLU A 93 -7.21 -0.39 20.22
CA GLU A 93 -8.52 -0.12 19.65
C GLU A 93 -8.51 1.04 18.65
N GLN A 94 -7.69 2.08 18.85
CA GLN A 94 -7.54 3.19 17.90
C GLN A 94 -6.92 2.73 16.59
N SER A 95 -5.98 1.79 16.67
CA SER A 95 -5.38 1.16 15.49
C SER A 95 -6.41 0.31 14.73
N ALA A 96 -7.27 -0.41 15.43
CA ALA A 96 -8.35 -1.17 14.82
C ALA A 96 -9.37 -0.26 14.10
N GLU A 97 -9.71 0.90 14.68
CA GLU A 97 -10.57 1.90 14.05
C GLU A 97 -9.93 2.48 12.78
N PHE A 98 -8.63 2.78 12.81
CA PHE A 98 -7.87 3.24 11.65
C PHE A 98 -7.94 2.24 10.50
N PHE A 99 -7.54 0.98 10.72
CA PHE A 99 -7.56 -0.06 9.67
C PHE A 99 -8.97 -0.31 9.14
N ARG A 100 -9.97 -0.31 10.01
CA ARG A 100 -11.36 -0.50 9.59
C ARG A 100 -11.83 0.63 8.66
N ALA A 101 -11.52 1.87 8.98
CA ALA A 101 -11.87 3.02 8.16
C ALA A 101 -11.11 2.99 6.81
N GLU A 102 -9.81 2.68 6.84
CA GLU A 102 -8.96 2.59 5.66
C GLU A 102 -9.45 1.50 4.70
N TYR A 103 -9.74 0.30 5.19
CA TYR A 103 -10.20 -0.81 4.34
C TYR A 103 -11.61 -0.59 3.79
N ALA A 104 -12.49 0.06 4.55
CA ALA A 104 -13.80 0.48 4.04
C ALA A 104 -13.65 1.51 2.89
N MET A 105 -12.71 2.44 3.01
CA MET A 105 -12.37 3.39 1.94
C MET A 105 -11.76 2.68 0.71
N ASN A 106 -10.86 1.72 0.90
CA ASN A 106 -10.29 0.95 -0.21
C ASN A 106 -11.37 0.15 -0.97
N ALA A 107 -12.29 -0.50 -0.25
CA ALA A 107 -13.44 -1.15 -0.87
C ALA A 107 -14.34 -0.15 -1.62
N MET A 108 -14.57 1.04 -1.05
CA MET A 108 -15.34 2.11 -1.70
C MET A 108 -14.70 2.58 -3.00
N ILE A 109 -13.37 2.75 -3.06
CA ILE A 109 -12.64 3.12 -4.27
C ILE A 109 -12.82 2.06 -5.35
N ALA A 110 -12.67 0.78 -5.01
CA ALA A 110 -12.80 -0.34 -5.95
C ALA A 110 -14.22 -0.48 -6.53
N GLU A 111 -15.24 -0.16 -5.72
CA GLU A 111 -16.65 -0.31 -6.06
C GLU A 111 -17.31 1.02 -6.44
N TYR A 112 -16.50 2.06 -6.67
CA TYR A 112 -17.04 3.39 -6.92
C TYR A 112 -17.80 3.44 -8.25
N PRO A 113 -19.01 4.03 -8.30
CA PRO A 113 -19.85 3.98 -9.50
C PRO A 113 -19.34 4.86 -10.66
N LYS A 114 -18.36 5.72 -10.40
CA LYS A 114 -17.70 6.58 -11.39
C LYS A 114 -16.24 6.16 -11.52
N PRO A 115 -15.59 6.35 -12.69
CA PRO A 115 -14.20 6.03 -12.84
C PRO A 115 -13.31 6.77 -11.83
N VAL A 116 -12.51 6.01 -11.08
CA VAL A 116 -11.45 6.54 -10.23
C VAL A 116 -10.13 6.36 -10.96
N VAL A 117 -9.40 7.45 -11.17
CA VAL A 117 -8.05 7.46 -11.73
C VAL A 117 -7.06 7.75 -10.61
N ALA A 118 -5.99 6.97 -10.49
CA ALA A 118 -4.92 7.24 -9.53
C ALA A 118 -3.61 7.52 -10.26
N LEU A 119 -2.92 8.59 -9.87
CA LEU A 119 -1.59 8.92 -10.37
C LEU A 119 -0.56 8.51 -9.31
N ALA A 120 -0.03 7.29 -9.44
CA ALA A 120 0.98 6.72 -8.55
C ALA A 120 2.39 7.20 -8.92
N ASP A 121 2.60 8.52 -8.90
CA ASP A 121 3.87 9.15 -9.24
C ASP A 121 4.81 9.19 -8.02
N GLY A 122 6.04 8.69 -8.16
CA GLY A 122 7.00 8.56 -7.07
C GLY A 122 6.66 7.44 -6.09
N ILE A 123 6.97 7.62 -4.81
CA ILE A 123 6.73 6.61 -3.76
C ILE A 123 5.22 6.38 -3.56
N THR A 124 4.79 5.12 -3.74
CA THR A 124 3.41 4.66 -3.50
C THR A 124 3.47 3.28 -2.87
N MET A 125 3.33 3.21 -1.54
CA MET A 125 3.58 1.99 -0.75
C MET A 125 2.49 1.76 0.29
N GLY A 126 2.27 0.51 0.69
CA GLY A 126 1.29 0.17 1.74
C GLY A 126 -0.07 0.82 1.50
N GLY A 127 -0.58 1.63 2.44
CA GLY A 127 -1.83 2.39 2.27
C GLY A 127 -1.92 3.23 0.99
N GLY A 128 -0.78 3.66 0.42
CA GLY A 128 -0.73 4.30 -0.91
C GLY A 128 -1.15 3.35 -2.03
N ILE A 129 -0.79 2.05 -1.93
CA ILE A 129 -1.30 1.01 -2.83
C ILE A 129 -2.80 0.80 -2.60
N GLY A 130 -3.28 0.88 -1.35
CA GLY A 130 -4.71 0.83 -1.05
C GLY A 130 -5.52 1.90 -1.77
N LEU A 131 -4.97 3.11 -1.93
CA LEU A 131 -5.60 4.19 -2.70
C LEU A 131 -5.46 3.98 -4.21
N ALA A 132 -4.25 3.65 -4.69
CA ALA A 132 -3.95 3.61 -6.12
C ALA A 132 -4.30 2.27 -6.76
N GLY A 133 -3.99 1.15 -6.11
CA GLY A 133 -4.08 -0.19 -6.68
C GLY A 133 -5.50 -0.68 -6.92
N HIS A 134 -6.50 -0.06 -6.30
CA HIS A 134 -7.93 -0.38 -6.46
C HIS A 134 -8.68 0.63 -7.30
N ALA A 135 -8.02 1.69 -7.78
CA ALA A 135 -8.59 2.61 -8.74
C ALA A 135 -8.92 1.88 -10.05
N ALA A 136 -9.97 2.35 -10.74
CA ALA A 136 -10.38 1.78 -12.03
C ALA A 136 -9.30 1.96 -13.11
N ILE A 137 -8.49 3.02 -13.01
CA ILE A 137 -7.37 3.29 -13.91
C ILE A 137 -6.17 3.74 -13.08
N ARG A 138 -5.06 3.02 -13.23
CA ARG A 138 -3.85 3.19 -12.42
C ARG A 138 -2.70 3.64 -13.30
N VAL A 139 -2.22 4.86 -13.07
CA VAL A 139 -1.16 5.49 -13.86
C VAL A 139 0.13 5.56 -13.05
N VAL A 140 1.23 5.10 -13.66
CA VAL A 140 2.59 5.20 -13.12
C VAL A 140 3.48 6.04 -14.03
N THR A 141 4.63 6.46 -13.52
CA THR A 141 5.62 7.28 -14.21
C THR A 141 7.02 6.66 -14.12
N GLU A 142 8.02 7.28 -14.74
CA GLU A 142 9.44 6.92 -14.59
C GLU A 142 9.95 7.13 -13.15
N ARG A 143 9.25 7.94 -12.35
CA ARG A 143 9.60 8.20 -10.95
C ARG A 143 8.95 7.20 -9.99
N SER A 144 8.00 6.40 -10.45
CA SER A 144 7.19 5.50 -9.62
C SER A 144 8.04 4.46 -8.89
N LYS A 145 7.72 4.27 -7.61
CA LYS A 145 8.31 3.29 -6.71
C LYS A 145 7.20 2.66 -5.87
N LEU A 146 6.66 1.55 -6.35
CA LEU A 146 5.56 0.84 -5.72
C LEU A 146 6.06 -0.35 -4.91
N ALA A 147 5.52 -0.57 -3.72
CA ALA A 147 5.84 -1.75 -2.92
C ALA A 147 4.75 -2.06 -1.89
N MET A 148 4.70 -3.34 -1.46
CA MET A 148 4.07 -3.77 -0.22
C MET A 148 5.20 -4.20 0.74
N PRO A 149 5.81 -3.25 1.50
CA PRO A 149 7.04 -3.49 2.26
C PRO A 149 6.79 -3.91 3.72
N GLU A 150 5.59 -4.35 4.05
CA GLU A 150 5.12 -4.59 5.42
C GLU A 150 5.95 -5.63 6.16
N THR A 151 6.47 -6.66 5.48
CA THR A 151 7.37 -7.68 6.07
C THR A 151 8.64 -7.07 6.65
N ARG A 152 9.10 -5.91 6.13
CA ARG A 152 10.30 -5.21 6.62
C ARG A 152 10.09 -4.55 8.00
N ILE A 153 8.85 -4.43 8.43
CA ILE A 153 8.48 -3.93 9.76
C ILE A 153 7.80 -5.02 10.62
N GLY A 154 8.02 -6.29 10.30
CA GLY A 154 7.46 -7.41 11.07
C GLY A 154 5.95 -7.57 10.92
N PHE A 155 5.40 -7.18 9.79
CA PHE A 155 3.98 -7.13 9.49
C PHE A 155 3.66 -7.97 8.23
N THR A 156 2.48 -7.78 7.66
CA THR A 156 1.99 -8.44 6.44
C THR A 156 1.34 -7.44 5.51
N PRO A 157 1.40 -7.63 4.17
CA PRO A 157 0.64 -6.83 3.23
C PRO A 157 -0.85 -6.78 3.58
N ASP A 158 -1.42 -5.58 3.48
CA ASP A 158 -2.79 -5.24 3.84
C ASP A 158 -3.43 -4.32 2.78
N VAL A 159 -4.48 -3.59 3.09
CA VAL A 159 -5.19 -2.63 2.20
C VAL A 159 -5.64 -3.20 0.85
N GLY A 160 -5.90 -4.51 0.78
CA GLY A 160 -6.14 -5.22 -0.48
C GLY A 160 -4.87 -5.54 -1.27
N GLY A 161 -3.69 -5.36 -0.67
CA GLY A 161 -2.40 -5.68 -1.28
C GLY A 161 -2.25 -7.16 -1.57
N THR A 162 -2.78 -8.05 -0.70
CA THR A 162 -2.76 -9.49 -0.95
C THR A 162 -3.61 -9.88 -2.15
N TRP A 163 -4.71 -9.15 -2.42
CA TRP A 163 -5.53 -9.32 -3.62
C TRP A 163 -4.74 -9.04 -4.90
N LEU A 164 -3.98 -7.95 -4.93
CA LEU A 164 -3.11 -7.59 -6.07
C LEU A 164 -1.96 -8.59 -6.21
N LEU A 165 -1.26 -8.90 -5.12
CA LEU A 165 -0.17 -9.87 -5.08
C LEU A 165 -0.66 -11.26 -5.54
N GLY A 166 -1.81 -11.71 -5.07
CA GLY A 166 -2.40 -12.98 -5.45
C GLY A 166 -2.68 -13.11 -6.95
N ARG A 167 -2.84 -12.00 -7.66
CA ARG A 167 -3.12 -11.93 -9.10
C ARG A 167 -1.90 -11.63 -9.96
N ALA A 168 -0.79 -11.32 -9.33
CA ALA A 168 0.47 -11.15 -10.05
C ALA A 168 0.86 -12.45 -10.79
N PRO A 169 1.55 -12.35 -11.94
CA PRO A 169 1.90 -13.50 -12.77
C PRO A 169 2.75 -14.54 -12.01
N GLY A 170 2.42 -15.83 -12.15
CA GLY A 170 3.16 -16.95 -11.55
C GLY A 170 3.27 -16.84 -10.03
N ARG A 171 4.50 -16.86 -9.48
CA ARG A 171 4.81 -16.70 -8.05
C ARG A 171 5.38 -15.31 -7.71
N LEU A 172 5.22 -14.37 -8.62
CA LEU A 172 5.72 -13.01 -8.42
C LEU A 172 5.07 -12.33 -7.20
N GLY A 173 3.79 -12.64 -6.92
CA GLY A 173 3.11 -12.11 -5.75
C GLY A 173 3.74 -12.55 -4.43
N GLU A 174 4.08 -13.82 -4.30
CA GLU A 174 4.79 -14.35 -3.12
C GLU A 174 6.17 -13.68 -2.98
N TYR A 175 6.91 -13.56 -4.10
CA TYR A 175 8.21 -12.87 -4.11
C TYR A 175 8.09 -11.42 -3.65
N LEU A 176 7.21 -10.62 -4.26
CA LEU A 176 7.03 -9.21 -3.93
C LEU A 176 6.53 -8.99 -2.50
N GLY A 177 5.56 -9.81 -2.06
CA GLY A 177 4.99 -9.71 -0.72
C GLY A 177 5.98 -10.10 0.38
N LEU A 178 6.74 -11.19 0.19
CA LEU A 178 7.71 -11.65 1.18
C LEU A 178 8.93 -10.73 1.26
N THR A 179 9.44 -10.25 0.12
CA THR A 179 10.67 -9.44 0.09
C THR A 179 10.42 -7.95 0.31
N GLY A 180 9.18 -7.47 0.10
CA GLY A 180 8.90 -6.04 0.05
C GLY A 180 9.73 -5.31 -1.01
N THR A 181 10.02 -5.98 -2.12
CA THR A 181 10.80 -5.40 -3.23
C THR A 181 10.04 -4.27 -3.90
N THR A 182 10.76 -3.19 -4.17
CA THR A 182 10.20 -2.02 -4.85
C THR A 182 10.13 -2.28 -6.36
N MET A 183 8.95 -2.05 -6.94
CA MET A 183 8.67 -2.05 -8.36
C MET A 183 8.85 -0.65 -8.94
N ASN A 184 9.53 -0.49 -10.08
CA ASN A 184 9.44 0.70 -10.90
C ASN A 184 8.13 0.71 -11.70
N GLY A 185 7.89 1.74 -12.54
CA GLY A 185 6.65 1.84 -13.33
C GLY A 185 6.43 0.64 -14.25
N ALA A 186 7.48 0.17 -14.94
CA ALA A 186 7.40 -1.00 -15.83
C ALA A 186 7.13 -2.31 -15.06
N ASP A 187 7.77 -2.48 -13.89
CA ASP A 187 7.54 -3.63 -13.03
C ASP A 187 6.11 -3.63 -12.49
N ALA A 188 5.57 -2.45 -12.12
CA ALA A 188 4.21 -2.31 -11.63
C ALA A 188 3.16 -2.67 -12.71
N VAL A 189 3.37 -2.25 -13.95
CA VAL A 189 2.52 -2.66 -15.09
C VAL A 189 2.61 -4.16 -15.30
N TYR A 190 3.82 -4.73 -15.33
CA TYR A 190 4.01 -6.16 -15.50
C TYR A 190 3.39 -7.00 -14.38
N ALA A 191 3.52 -6.54 -13.14
CA ALA A 191 2.98 -7.23 -11.97
C ALA A 191 1.45 -7.04 -11.79
N GLY A 192 0.81 -6.18 -12.59
CA GLY A 192 -0.63 -5.89 -12.51
C GLY A 192 -1.02 -4.90 -11.42
N PHE A 193 -0.06 -4.08 -10.95
CA PHE A 193 -0.31 -2.99 -9.99
C PHE A 193 -0.63 -1.66 -10.68
N ALA A 194 -0.38 -1.54 -11.98
CA ALA A 194 -0.68 -0.37 -12.80
C ALA A 194 -1.16 -0.78 -14.19
N ASP A 195 -1.82 0.17 -14.89
CA ASP A 195 -2.40 -0.04 -16.22
C ASP A 195 -1.66 0.76 -17.30
N HIS A 196 -1.25 1.99 -16.98
CA HIS A 196 -0.67 2.94 -17.93
C HIS A 196 0.62 3.56 -17.40
N PHE A 197 1.54 3.83 -18.31
CA PHE A 197 2.77 4.56 -18.03
C PHE A 197 2.73 5.92 -18.73
N VAL A 198 2.69 7.00 -17.94
CA VAL A 198 2.67 8.37 -18.43
C VAL A 198 3.90 9.12 -17.91
N PRO A 199 4.73 9.73 -18.76
CA PRO A 199 5.85 10.56 -18.32
C PRO A 199 5.42 11.62 -17.31
N SER A 200 6.20 11.81 -16.25
CA SER A 200 5.82 12.69 -15.14
C SER A 200 5.64 14.15 -15.55
N ASP A 201 6.37 14.60 -16.56
CA ASP A 201 6.26 15.94 -17.13
C ASP A 201 4.96 16.16 -17.92
N ARG A 202 4.21 15.10 -18.23
CA ARG A 202 2.91 15.17 -18.92
C ARG A 202 1.71 15.08 -17.99
N LEU A 203 1.92 14.86 -16.69
CA LEU A 203 0.80 14.68 -15.73
C LEU A 203 -0.10 15.90 -15.60
N ASP A 204 0.45 17.13 -15.68
CA ASP A 204 -0.38 18.35 -15.63
C ASP A 204 -1.30 18.46 -16.86
N ALA A 205 -0.78 18.15 -18.03
CA ALA A 205 -1.58 18.13 -19.25
C ALA A 205 -2.64 16.98 -19.21
N LEU A 206 -2.30 15.84 -18.63
CA LEU A 206 -3.26 14.75 -18.40
C LEU A 206 -4.39 15.17 -17.45
N ARG A 207 -4.08 15.85 -16.33
CA ARG A 207 -5.08 16.38 -15.39
C ARG A 207 -6.05 17.34 -16.09
N GLU A 208 -5.51 18.29 -16.87
CA GLU A 208 -6.31 19.22 -17.66
C GLU A 208 -7.21 18.47 -18.68
N ALA A 209 -6.66 17.48 -19.35
CA ALA A 209 -7.39 16.70 -20.33
C ALA A 209 -8.52 15.88 -19.68
N LEU A 210 -8.30 15.26 -18.52
CA LEU A 210 -9.31 14.55 -17.74
C LEU A 210 -10.43 15.48 -17.28
N ALA A 211 -10.10 16.71 -16.89
CA ALA A 211 -11.08 17.70 -16.42
C ALA A 211 -12.02 18.21 -17.52
N TYR A 212 -11.50 18.41 -18.74
CA TYR A 212 -12.20 19.20 -19.76
C TYR A 212 -12.40 18.50 -21.12
N ARG A 213 -11.75 17.35 -21.36
CA ARG A 213 -11.74 16.70 -22.68
C ARG A 213 -12.11 15.22 -22.64
N ALA A 214 -11.99 14.56 -21.49
CA ALA A 214 -12.31 13.16 -21.38
C ALA A 214 -13.81 12.89 -21.55
N ASP A 215 -14.17 11.82 -22.23
CA ASP A 215 -15.48 11.22 -22.08
C ASP A 215 -15.54 10.57 -20.68
N PRO A 216 -16.45 11.03 -19.81
CA PRO A 216 -16.53 10.51 -18.45
C PRO A 216 -16.86 9.02 -18.38
N THR A 217 -17.47 8.45 -19.43
CA THR A 217 -17.78 7.02 -19.51
C THR A 217 -16.57 6.18 -19.95
N SER A 218 -15.56 6.82 -20.54
CA SER A 218 -14.36 6.16 -21.10
C SER A 218 -13.09 7.00 -20.91
N PRO A 219 -12.71 7.40 -19.68
CA PRO A 219 -11.54 8.26 -19.46
C PRO A 219 -10.23 7.61 -19.90
N SER A 220 -10.20 6.27 -20.06
CA SER A 220 -9.03 5.55 -20.62
C SER A 220 -8.66 6.03 -22.01
N GLU A 221 -9.63 6.45 -22.83
CA GLU A 221 -9.35 6.95 -24.19
C GLU A 221 -8.46 8.19 -24.18
N ILE A 222 -8.69 9.10 -23.24
CA ILE A 222 -7.84 10.28 -23.10
C ILE A 222 -6.47 9.93 -22.50
N ILE A 223 -6.41 8.98 -21.55
CA ILE A 223 -5.16 8.53 -20.93
C ILE A 223 -4.24 7.88 -21.96
N LEU A 224 -4.79 7.09 -22.89
CA LEU A 224 -4.04 6.46 -23.99
C LEU A 224 -3.30 7.48 -24.89
N LEU A 225 -3.74 8.73 -24.97
CA LEU A 225 -3.02 9.78 -25.71
C LEU A 225 -1.74 10.24 -24.99
N PHE A 226 -1.59 9.92 -23.72
CA PHE A 226 -0.46 10.24 -22.88
C PHE A 226 0.39 9.02 -22.54
N ASP A 227 -0.16 7.81 -22.77
CA ASP A 227 0.49 6.54 -22.46
C ASP A 227 1.70 6.31 -23.35
N GLU A 228 2.81 5.92 -22.75
CA GLU A 228 4.05 5.61 -23.44
C GLU A 228 4.57 4.24 -23.00
N THR A 229 5.41 3.62 -23.82
CA THR A 229 6.06 2.36 -23.46
C THR A 229 7.23 2.66 -22.54
N PRO A 230 7.24 2.18 -21.28
CA PRO A 230 8.37 2.35 -20.38
C PRO A 230 9.59 1.52 -20.82
N GLU A 231 10.75 1.80 -20.23
CA GLU A 231 11.90 0.88 -20.29
C GLU A 231 11.48 -0.50 -19.83
N PRO A 232 11.99 -1.59 -20.44
CA PRO A 232 11.54 -2.94 -20.11
C PRO A 232 11.71 -3.29 -18.63
N SER A 233 10.69 -3.94 -18.05
CA SER A 233 10.78 -4.53 -16.70
C SER A 233 11.85 -5.64 -16.66
N SER A 234 12.56 -5.73 -15.55
CA SER A 234 13.48 -6.86 -15.28
C SER A 234 12.79 -8.11 -14.76
N LEU A 235 11.56 -8.00 -14.28
CA LEU A 235 10.81 -9.09 -13.67
C LEU A 235 10.55 -10.28 -14.63
N PRO A 236 10.24 -10.08 -15.93
CA PRO A 236 10.10 -11.20 -16.86
C PRO A 236 11.32 -12.11 -16.93
N ALA A 237 12.53 -11.53 -16.91
CA ALA A 237 13.78 -12.31 -16.94
C ALA A 237 14.02 -13.07 -15.62
N ALA A 238 13.54 -12.55 -14.50
CA ALA A 238 13.66 -13.19 -13.21
C ALA A 238 12.58 -14.26 -12.93
N ARG A 239 11.54 -14.33 -13.77
CA ARG A 239 10.36 -15.19 -13.54
C ARG A 239 10.68 -16.66 -13.32
N GLU A 240 11.60 -17.22 -14.09
CA GLU A 240 11.92 -18.64 -14.04
C GLU A 240 12.37 -19.07 -12.64
N TRP A 241 13.37 -18.41 -12.10
CA TRP A 241 13.88 -18.72 -10.76
C TRP A 241 12.92 -18.31 -9.62
N ILE A 242 12.16 -17.21 -9.82
CA ILE A 242 11.11 -16.80 -8.85
C ILE A 242 10.04 -17.89 -8.77
N ASP A 243 9.51 -18.32 -9.92
CA ASP A 243 8.46 -19.32 -9.96
C ASP A 243 8.93 -20.66 -9.39
N GLU A 244 10.19 -21.07 -9.67
CA GLU A 244 10.79 -22.28 -9.10
C GLU A 244 10.90 -22.20 -7.57
N ALA A 245 11.49 -21.14 -7.04
CA ALA A 245 11.74 -21.02 -5.61
C ALA A 245 10.46 -20.80 -4.80
N PHE A 246 9.61 -19.85 -5.22
CA PHE A 246 8.42 -19.43 -4.47
C PHE A 246 7.21 -20.34 -4.66
N ALA A 247 7.30 -21.37 -5.51
CA ALA A 247 6.32 -22.46 -5.53
C ALA A 247 6.43 -23.42 -4.35
N ALA A 248 7.51 -23.38 -3.57
CA ALA A 248 7.68 -24.22 -2.39
C ALA A 248 6.58 -23.96 -1.35
N PRO A 249 6.08 -24.98 -0.65
CA PRO A 249 4.89 -24.84 0.22
C PRO A 249 5.14 -23.98 1.46
N THR A 250 6.38 -23.91 1.96
CA THR A 250 6.74 -23.22 3.20
C THR A 250 7.90 -22.24 3.00
N VAL A 251 8.02 -21.24 3.89
CA VAL A 251 9.14 -20.29 3.87
C VAL A 251 10.50 -20.99 4.02
N PRO A 252 10.71 -21.97 4.92
CA PRO A 252 11.96 -22.73 4.98
C PRO A 252 12.32 -23.43 3.66
N GLU A 253 11.33 -23.99 2.96
CA GLU A 253 11.56 -24.64 1.67
C GLU A 253 11.84 -23.62 0.55
N ILE A 254 11.22 -22.43 0.58
CA ILE A 254 11.56 -21.30 -0.31
C ILE A 254 13.03 -20.94 -0.13
N LEU A 255 13.48 -20.75 1.11
CA LEU A 255 14.88 -20.45 1.43
C LEU A 255 15.84 -21.56 0.95
N ALA A 256 15.47 -22.83 1.14
CA ALA A 256 16.27 -23.96 0.68
C ALA A 256 16.41 -23.97 -0.85
N ARG A 257 15.32 -23.70 -1.58
CA ARG A 257 15.34 -23.61 -3.05
C ARG A 257 16.18 -22.42 -3.54
N LEU A 258 15.98 -21.22 -2.96
CA LEU A 258 16.76 -20.04 -3.30
C LEU A 258 18.25 -20.29 -3.16
N ARG A 259 18.70 -20.92 -2.05
CA ARG A 259 20.10 -21.29 -1.85
C ARG A 259 20.58 -22.38 -2.82
N GLY A 260 19.68 -23.29 -3.22
CA GLY A 260 19.97 -24.37 -4.18
C GLY A 260 20.17 -23.89 -5.61
N LEU A 261 19.65 -22.73 -6.01
CA LEU A 261 19.78 -22.15 -7.35
C LEU A 261 21.22 -21.74 -7.69
N GLY A 262 22.04 -21.41 -6.67
CA GLY A 262 23.46 -21.10 -6.85
C GLY A 262 23.77 -19.80 -7.60
N THR A 263 22.80 -18.88 -7.71
CA THR A 263 22.97 -17.54 -8.28
C THR A 263 23.09 -16.49 -7.20
N ASP A 264 23.83 -15.41 -7.45
CA ASP A 264 24.02 -14.32 -6.49
C ASP A 264 22.69 -13.62 -6.16
N GLU A 265 21.78 -13.50 -7.15
CA GLU A 265 20.47 -12.89 -6.96
C GLU A 265 19.58 -13.69 -6.02
N ALA A 266 19.52 -15.02 -6.21
CA ALA A 266 18.73 -15.88 -5.34
C ALA A 266 19.32 -15.95 -3.93
N ALA A 267 20.65 -15.96 -3.79
CA ALA A 267 21.33 -15.91 -2.50
C ALA A 267 21.02 -14.60 -1.76
N ALA A 268 21.09 -13.46 -2.44
CA ALA A 268 20.75 -12.17 -1.85
C ALA A 268 19.28 -12.10 -1.37
N VAL A 269 18.35 -12.73 -2.10
CA VAL A 269 16.95 -12.82 -1.68
C VAL A 269 16.81 -13.72 -0.45
N ALA A 270 17.51 -14.85 -0.39
CA ALA A 270 17.52 -15.72 0.78
C ALA A 270 18.05 -15.00 2.03
N ASP A 271 19.16 -14.27 1.89
CA ASP A 271 19.75 -13.47 2.98
C ASP A 271 18.84 -12.35 3.44
N LEU A 272 18.12 -11.70 2.51
CA LEU A 272 17.10 -10.72 2.84
C LEU A 272 15.99 -11.35 3.69
N LEU A 273 15.42 -12.47 3.26
CA LEU A 273 14.32 -13.14 3.97
C LEU A 273 14.75 -13.62 5.36
N ASP A 274 15.98 -14.13 5.53
CA ASP A 274 16.51 -14.53 6.84
C ASP A 274 16.60 -13.37 7.85
N GLY A 275 16.71 -12.13 7.37
CA GLY A 275 16.74 -10.93 8.22
C GLY A 275 15.35 -10.41 8.63
N LEU A 276 14.27 -10.93 8.04
CA LEU A 276 12.90 -10.47 8.29
C LEU A 276 12.23 -11.28 9.42
N ALA A 277 11.11 -10.74 9.94
CA ALA A 277 10.34 -11.39 11.00
C ALA A 277 9.79 -12.74 10.53
N PRO A 278 10.18 -13.87 11.16
CA PRO A 278 9.70 -15.20 10.78
C PRO A 278 8.17 -15.30 10.71
N THR A 279 7.49 -14.73 11.67
CA THR A 279 6.01 -14.70 11.73
C THR A 279 5.42 -13.89 10.57
N GLY A 280 5.98 -12.71 10.28
CA GLY A 280 5.55 -11.86 9.17
C GLY A 280 5.66 -12.58 7.82
N LEU A 281 6.75 -13.33 7.60
CA LEU A 281 6.95 -14.11 6.38
C LEU A 281 5.91 -15.23 6.23
N VAL A 282 5.66 -16.02 7.28
CA VAL A 282 4.72 -17.14 7.22
C VAL A 282 3.29 -16.65 7.03
N VAL A 283 2.88 -15.61 7.75
CA VAL A 283 1.55 -14.99 7.61
C VAL A 283 1.38 -14.39 6.23
N THR A 284 2.40 -13.72 5.68
CA THR A 284 2.35 -13.14 4.33
C THR A 284 2.21 -14.20 3.24
N LEU A 285 2.99 -15.30 3.34
CA LEU A 285 2.90 -16.40 2.38
C LEU A 285 1.50 -17.01 2.36
N ASP A 286 0.94 -17.27 3.55
CA ASP A 286 -0.42 -17.78 3.72
C ASP A 286 -1.46 -16.80 3.13
N ALA A 287 -1.36 -15.50 3.45
CA ALA A 287 -2.28 -14.48 3.00
C ALA A 287 -2.30 -14.30 1.47
N VAL A 288 -1.13 -14.24 0.83
CA VAL A 288 -1.04 -14.09 -0.63
C VAL A 288 -1.60 -15.32 -1.34
N ARG A 289 -1.38 -16.51 -0.81
CA ARG A 289 -1.91 -17.76 -1.39
C ARG A 289 -3.41 -17.89 -1.19
N GLU A 290 -3.91 -17.57 0.00
CA GLU A 290 -5.36 -17.55 0.25
C GLU A 290 -6.06 -16.54 -0.68
N ALA A 291 -5.48 -15.36 -0.89
CA ALA A 291 -6.05 -14.34 -1.76
C ALA A 291 -6.15 -14.77 -3.24
N ARG A 292 -5.36 -15.74 -3.71
CA ARG A 292 -5.49 -16.33 -5.05
C ARG A 292 -6.83 -17.03 -5.26
N GLU A 293 -7.35 -17.65 -4.22
CA GLU A 293 -8.58 -18.44 -4.25
C GLU A 293 -9.83 -17.61 -3.88
N MET A 294 -9.65 -16.37 -3.43
CA MET A 294 -10.76 -15.49 -3.04
C MET A 294 -11.52 -14.97 -4.26
N SER A 295 -12.83 -14.77 -4.11
CA SER A 295 -13.75 -14.36 -5.15
C SER A 295 -13.80 -12.84 -5.39
N GLY A 296 -13.24 -12.02 -4.48
CA GLY A 296 -13.29 -10.57 -4.59
C GLY A 296 -12.44 -9.85 -3.56
N LEU A 297 -12.23 -8.54 -3.79
CA LEU A 297 -11.42 -7.68 -2.93
C LEU A 297 -11.96 -7.63 -1.48
N ARG A 298 -13.29 -7.59 -1.26
CA ARG A 298 -13.85 -7.58 0.10
C ARG A 298 -13.42 -8.78 0.92
N ALA A 299 -13.40 -9.97 0.34
CA ALA A 299 -12.94 -11.17 1.02
C ALA A 299 -11.44 -11.09 1.39
N ALA A 300 -10.62 -10.50 0.50
CA ALA A 300 -9.21 -10.25 0.80
C ALA A 300 -9.03 -9.25 1.95
N LEU A 301 -9.74 -8.12 1.90
CA LEU A 301 -9.73 -7.11 2.97
C LEU A 301 -10.18 -7.68 4.33
N GLU A 302 -11.21 -8.54 4.36
CA GLU A 302 -11.62 -9.23 5.59
C GLU A 302 -10.53 -10.19 6.11
N GLY A 303 -9.88 -10.92 5.20
CA GLY A 303 -8.75 -11.80 5.52
C GLY A 303 -7.55 -11.05 6.07
N GLU A 304 -7.23 -9.91 5.45
CA GLU A 304 -6.17 -9.00 5.89
C GLU A 304 -6.50 -8.36 7.23
N TYR A 305 -7.74 -7.89 7.43
CA TYR A 305 -8.19 -7.28 8.69
C TYR A 305 -8.04 -8.22 9.89
N ARG A 306 -8.34 -9.53 9.72
CA ARG A 306 -8.08 -10.54 10.76
C ARG A 306 -6.61 -10.61 11.12
N ARG A 307 -5.74 -10.72 10.14
CA ARG A 307 -4.29 -10.84 10.32
C ARG A 307 -3.67 -9.58 10.94
N VAL A 308 -4.09 -8.43 10.44
CA VAL A 308 -3.62 -7.12 10.92
C VAL A 308 -3.98 -6.92 12.39
N LEU A 309 -5.23 -7.19 12.78
CA LEU A 309 -5.64 -7.04 14.18
C LEU A 309 -5.03 -8.11 15.09
N TRP A 310 -4.71 -9.29 14.57
CA TRP A 310 -3.90 -10.26 15.31
C TRP A 310 -2.51 -9.71 15.61
N PHE A 311 -1.81 -9.11 14.64
CA PHE A 311 -0.52 -8.46 14.89
C PHE A 311 -0.64 -7.31 15.89
N VAL A 312 -1.68 -6.50 15.80
CA VAL A 312 -1.89 -5.35 16.70
C VAL A 312 -2.10 -5.79 18.15
N ASN A 313 -2.86 -6.88 18.37
CA ASN A 313 -3.31 -7.28 19.70
C ASN A 313 -2.49 -8.40 20.33
N GLU A 314 -1.93 -9.30 19.52
CA GLU A 314 -1.40 -10.57 20.02
C GLU A 314 0.11 -10.76 19.69
N HIS A 315 0.71 -9.93 18.81
CA HIS A 315 2.06 -10.20 18.32
C HIS A 315 3.00 -8.99 18.40
N PRO A 316 4.23 -9.13 18.96
CA PRO A 316 5.12 -8.00 19.23
C PRO A 316 5.87 -7.47 18.02
N ASP A 317 6.00 -8.25 16.92
CA ASP A 317 6.94 -7.97 15.83
C ASP A 317 6.59 -6.69 15.07
N LEU A 318 5.30 -6.34 14.94
CA LEU A 318 4.89 -5.07 14.34
C LEU A 318 5.46 -3.86 15.11
N VAL A 319 5.32 -3.87 16.43
CA VAL A 319 5.83 -2.78 17.30
C VAL A 319 7.36 -2.73 17.23
N GLU A 320 8.02 -3.89 17.30
CA GLU A 320 9.48 -3.98 17.23
C GLU A 320 10.01 -3.54 15.88
N GLY A 321 9.38 -3.96 14.78
CA GLY A 321 9.78 -3.59 13.43
C GLY A 321 9.66 -2.08 13.18
N ILE A 322 8.55 -1.48 13.62
CA ILE A 322 8.37 -0.02 13.53
C ILE A 322 9.40 0.69 14.41
N ARG A 323 9.67 0.21 15.64
CA ARG A 323 10.71 0.75 16.50
C ARG A 323 12.05 0.78 15.78
N ALA A 324 12.49 -0.37 15.29
CA ALA A 324 13.80 -0.54 14.68
C ALA A 324 13.99 0.28 13.39
N GLN A 325 12.96 0.35 12.53
CA GLN A 325 13.07 1.00 11.24
C GLN A 325 12.78 2.50 11.27
N LEU A 326 11.85 2.95 12.12
CA LEU A 326 11.29 4.30 12.02
C LEU A 326 11.41 5.14 13.28
N VAL A 327 11.36 4.54 14.47
CA VAL A 327 11.45 5.27 15.74
C VAL A 327 12.90 5.44 16.13
N ASP A 328 13.59 4.36 16.49
CA ASP A 328 15.00 4.36 16.92
C ASP A 328 15.97 4.39 15.75
N LYS A 329 15.56 3.83 14.61
CA LYS A 329 16.33 3.75 13.36
C LYS A 329 17.65 3.01 13.49
N ASP A 330 17.75 2.11 14.48
CA ASP A 330 18.92 1.26 14.70
C ASP A 330 19.03 0.13 13.67
N ARG A 331 17.93 -0.17 12.94
CA ARG A 331 17.81 -1.22 11.94
C ARG A 331 18.22 -2.60 12.46
N ASN A 332 18.03 -2.81 13.75
CA ASN A 332 18.36 -4.04 14.45
C ASN A 332 17.13 -4.57 15.20
N PRO A 333 16.13 -5.10 14.51
CA PRO A 333 14.92 -5.63 15.13
C PRO A 333 15.23 -6.91 15.91
N ARG A 334 14.48 -7.13 16.99
CA ARG A 334 14.55 -8.33 17.83
C ARG A 334 13.25 -9.11 17.66
N TRP A 335 13.20 -9.90 16.60
CA TRP A 335 12.00 -10.68 16.25
C TRP A 335 11.65 -11.73 17.30
N GLN A 336 10.36 -12.04 17.44
CA GLN A 336 9.83 -13.05 18.35
C GLN A 336 8.78 -13.91 17.65
N PRO A 337 9.13 -15.17 17.28
CA PRO A 337 10.41 -15.84 17.52
C PRO A 337 11.54 -15.29 16.65
N ALA A 338 12.78 -15.53 17.06
CA ALA A 338 13.95 -15.02 16.35
C ALA A 338 14.23 -15.76 15.04
N THR A 339 13.79 -17.01 14.91
CA THR A 339 14.05 -17.87 13.75
C THR A 339 12.80 -18.63 13.31
N LEU A 340 12.76 -19.01 12.02
CA LEU A 340 11.70 -19.86 11.47
C LEU A 340 11.60 -21.23 12.16
N ALA A 341 12.72 -21.75 12.67
CA ALA A 341 12.75 -23.03 13.38
C ALA A 341 12.03 -23.01 14.74
N GLU A 342 11.91 -21.83 15.34
CA GLU A 342 11.22 -21.63 16.62
C GLU A 342 9.71 -21.41 16.43
N LEU A 343 9.25 -21.15 15.19
CA LEU A 343 7.83 -21.03 14.88
C LEU A 343 7.13 -22.39 15.02
N GLY A 344 6.01 -22.38 15.71
CA GLY A 344 5.09 -23.52 15.69
C GLY A 344 4.49 -23.73 14.29
N PRO A 345 4.02 -24.95 13.99
CA PRO A 345 3.47 -25.30 12.68
C PRO A 345 2.20 -24.48 12.32
N ASP A 346 1.55 -23.89 13.31
CA ASP A 346 0.25 -23.20 13.15
C ASP A 346 0.35 -21.67 13.22
N ALA A 347 1.56 -21.09 13.10
CA ALA A 347 1.76 -19.65 13.25
C ALA A 347 0.92 -18.82 12.25
N GLY A 348 0.82 -19.28 10.99
CA GLY A 348 -0.03 -18.63 9.98
C GLY A 348 -1.54 -18.79 10.28
N ALA A 349 -1.94 -19.95 10.84
CA ALA A 349 -3.33 -20.23 11.18
C ALA A 349 -3.85 -19.31 12.30
N ALA A 350 -3.02 -19.02 13.32
CA ALA A 350 -3.42 -18.13 14.42
C ALA A 350 -3.85 -16.75 13.93
N ALA A 351 -3.11 -16.18 12.98
CA ALA A 351 -3.43 -14.88 12.38
C ALA A 351 -4.66 -14.97 11.44
N ARG A 352 -4.74 -16.04 10.63
CA ARG A 352 -5.85 -16.26 9.69
C ARG A 352 -7.18 -16.44 10.39
N ASP A 353 -7.20 -17.23 11.48
CA ASP A 353 -8.39 -17.62 12.19
C ASP A 353 -8.78 -16.64 13.33
N TYR A 354 -8.04 -15.55 13.49
CA TYR A 354 -8.33 -14.49 14.44
C TYR A 354 -9.71 -13.87 14.17
N VAL A 355 -10.49 -13.65 15.23
CA VAL A 355 -11.83 -13.07 15.15
C VAL A 355 -11.82 -11.64 15.66
N PRO A 356 -11.73 -10.64 14.77
CA PRO A 356 -11.70 -9.24 15.16
C PRO A 356 -13.03 -8.76 15.74
N GLN A 357 -12.95 -7.84 16.69
CA GLN A 357 -14.10 -7.15 17.27
C GLN A 357 -13.85 -5.63 17.21
N PRO A 358 -14.68 -4.84 16.51
CA PRO A 358 -15.79 -5.30 15.63
C PRO A 358 -15.29 -5.93 14.32
N ALA A 359 -16.20 -6.59 13.58
CA ALA A 359 -15.93 -7.06 12.22
C ALA A 359 -15.67 -5.87 11.27
N LEU A 360 -15.05 -6.15 10.10
CA LEU A 360 -14.73 -5.11 9.12
C LEU A 360 -15.99 -4.54 8.46
N PHE A 361 -16.86 -5.43 7.95
CA PHE A 361 -18.09 -5.10 7.24
C PHE A 361 -19.31 -5.65 7.95
#